data_443f0e3e97e4cebba1f82fbd7a4aeca4
#
_entry.id   443f0e3e97e4cebba1f82fbd7a4aeca4
#
_cell.length_a   1.000
_cell.length_b   1.000
_cell.length_c   1.000
_cell.angle_alpha   90.00
_cell.angle_beta   90.00
_cell.angle_gamma   90.00
#
_symmetry.space_group_name_H-M   'P 1'
#
loop_
_entity.id
_entity.type
_entity.pdbx_description
1 polymer ?
#
loop_
_entity_poly.entity_id
_entity_poly.type
_entity_poly.pdbx_seq_one_letter_code
_entity_poly.pdbx_strand_id
1 'polypeptide(L)'
;RARRDAFLTSFRELGGTVDEGDILDGDWSVSSGARAMLDRLERGDALPEVMVCANDQMAYGAMGVARSHGIRVPEDLKFTGFDDTPISQLMSPPLTTVRQDTFGMGREAVRLLVDAMANPQRAKKLVAQPTHFVPRESCGCGEGKSMNVLREMVTL
;
A
#
# COMPACT_ATOMS: atom_id res chain seq x y z
N ARG A 1 9.74 -7.33 0.43
CA ARG A 1 9.72 -8.22 -0.76
C ARG A 1 8.37 -8.92 -0.92
N ALA A 2 7.83 -9.60 0.09
CA ALA A 2 6.58 -10.38 -0.05
C ALA A 2 5.37 -9.55 -0.60
N ARG A 3 5.11 -8.32 -0.11
CA ARG A 3 4.03 -7.47 -0.62
C ARG A 3 4.23 -7.10 -2.09
N ARG A 4 5.44 -6.72 -2.46
CA ARG A 4 5.79 -6.40 -3.85
C ARG A 4 5.57 -7.60 -4.76
N ASP A 5 6.08 -8.76 -4.35
CA ASP A 5 6.01 -9.96 -5.17
C ASP A 5 4.55 -10.43 -5.35
N ALA A 6 3.74 -10.36 -4.28
CA ALA A 6 2.30 -10.62 -4.35
C ALA A 6 1.57 -9.64 -5.29
N PHE A 7 1.85 -8.32 -5.16
CA PHE A 7 1.28 -7.32 -6.06
C PHE A 7 1.63 -7.59 -7.52
N LEU A 8 2.92 -7.80 -7.82
CA LEU A 8 3.38 -8.05 -9.20
C LEU A 8 2.75 -9.32 -9.80
N THR A 9 2.61 -10.38 -8.99
CA THR A 9 1.96 -11.61 -9.42
C THR A 9 0.51 -11.36 -9.75
N SER A 10 -0.27 -10.83 -8.81
CA SER A 10 -1.70 -10.59 -9.02
C SER A 10 -1.98 -9.58 -10.12
N PHE A 11 -1.16 -8.53 -10.24
CA PHE A 11 -1.32 -7.53 -11.29
C PHE A 11 -1.09 -8.11 -12.69
N ARG A 12 -0.10 -9.00 -12.83
CA ARG A 12 0.14 -9.73 -14.10
C ARG A 12 -0.97 -10.71 -14.43
N GLU A 13 -1.51 -11.41 -13.43
CA GLU A 13 -2.66 -12.31 -13.61
C GLU A 13 -3.91 -11.57 -14.11
N LEU A 14 -4.04 -10.29 -13.79
CA LEU A 14 -5.10 -9.40 -14.27
C LEU A 14 -4.76 -8.71 -15.60
N GLY A 15 -3.67 -9.10 -16.26
CA GLY A 15 -3.25 -8.54 -17.55
C GLY A 15 -2.44 -7.24 -17.46
N GLY A 16 -2.08 -6.80 -16.25
CA GLY A 16 -1.25 -5.62 -16.05
C GLY A 16 0.23 -5.88 -16.35
N THR A 17 0.94 -4.82 -16.72
CA THR A 17 2.39 -4.85 -16.95
C THR A 17 3.08 -3.82 -16.06
N VAL A 18 4.26 -4.19 -15.54
CA VAL A 18 5.13 -3.30 -14.77
C VAL A 18 6.55 -3.50 -15.29
N ASP A 19 7.16 -2.43 -15.73
CA ASP A 19 8.58 -2.46 -16.15
C ASP A 19 9.50 -2.45 -14.92
N GLU A 20 10.67 -3.07 -15.03
CA GLU A 20 11.62 -3.09 -13.91
C GLU A 20 12.05 -1.69 -13.46
N GLY A 21 12.13 -0.73 -14.37
CA GLY A 21 12.42 0.67 -14.09
C GLY A 21 11.35 1.39 -13.28
N ASP A 22 10.13 0.85 -13.21
CA ASP A 22 9.01 1.37 -12.42
C ASP A 22 9.01 0.84 -10.96
N ILE A 23 9.88 -0.12 -10.66
CA ILE A 23 10.03 -0.68 -9.32
C ILE A 23 11.07 0.14 -8.57
N LEU A 24 10.62 0.98 -7.66
CA LEU A 24 11.48 1.87 -6.87
C LEU A 24 11.74 1.28 -5.49
N ASP A 25 13.00 1.30 -5.06
CA ASP A 25 13.38 0.83 -3.74
C ASP A 25 13.08 1.87 -2.65
N GLY A 26 12.80 1.39 -1.43
CA GLY A 26 12.57 2.20 -0.26
C GLY A 26 12.81 1.43 1.03
N ASP A 27 12.91 2.16 2.13
CA ASP A 27 13.23 1.66 3.47
C ASP A 27 12.05 1.81 4.46
N TRP A 28 10.83 1.94 3.95
CA TRP A 28 9.57 2.13 4.71
C TRP A 28 9.39 3.51 5.33
N SER A 29 10.36 4.42 5.18
CA SER A 29 10.30 5.77 5.73
C SER A 29 9.61 6.76 4.77
N VAL A 30 9.12 7.88 5.33
CA VAL A 30 8.60 9.03 4.57
C VAL A 30 9.67 9.57 3.62
N SER A 31 10.92 9.65 4.09
CA SER A 31 12.05 10.16 3.28
C SER A 31 12.38 9.28 2.09
N SER A 32 12.26 7.95 2.21
CA SER A 32 12.49 7.07 1.07
C SER A 32 11.40 7.19 0.00
N GLY A 33 10.14 7.35 0.42
CA GLY A 33 9.05 7.62 -0.51
C GLY A 33 9.23 8.96 -1.24
N ALA A 34 9.61 10.00 -0.50
CA ALA A 34 9.90 11.31 -1.08
C ALA A 34 11.06 11.25 -2.09
N ARG A 35 12.15 10.56 -1.75
CA ARG A 35 13.31 10.39 -2.64
C ARG A 35 12.92 9.63 -3.90
N ALA A 36 12.20 8.51 -3.78
CA ALA A 36 11.77 7.73 -4.93
C ALA A 36 10.94 8.56 -5.94
N MET A 37 10.05 9.40 -5.43
CA MET A 37 9.27 10.31 -6.28
C MET A 37 10.14 11.40 -6.91
N LEU A 38 11.05 11.98 -6.14
CA LEU A 38 11.97 13.02 -6.64
C LEU A 38 12.89 12.47 -7.73
N ASP A 39 13.52 11.32 -7.50
CA ASP A 39 14.41 10.65 -8.46
C ASP A 39 13.68 10.36 -9.79
N ARG A 40 12.40 9.98 -9.73
CA ARG A 40 11.59 9.78 -10.94
C ARG A 40 11.37 11.08 -11.70
N LEU A 41 11.05 12.16 -11.00
CA LEU A 41 10.85 13.47 -11.62
C LEU A 41 12.15 14.02 -12.23
N GLU A 42 13.28 13.87 -11.53
CA GLU A 42 14.59 14.32 -12.02
C GLU A 42 15.05 13.57 -13.27
N ARG A 43 14.69 12.29 -13.41
CA ARG A 43 14.95 11.52 -14.63
C ARG A 43 14.11 11.93 -15.81
N GLY A 44 13.04 12.70 -15.59
CA GLY A 44 12.11 13.09 -16.66
C GLY A 44 11.23 11.94 -17.16
N ASP A 45 11.11 10.87 -16.40
CA ASP A 45 10.28 9.72 -16.74
C ASP A 45 8.80 10.13 -16.75
N ALA A 46 8.02 9.54 -17.66
CA ALA A 46 6.57 9.72 -17.67
C ALA A 46 5.97 9.26 -16.32
N LEU A 47 4.98 10.02 -15.84
CA LEU A 47 4.27 9.62 -14.62
C LEU A 47 3.44 8.35 -14.88
N PRO A 48 3.43 7.39 -13.95
CA PRO A 48 2.51 6.27 -14.02
C PRO A 48 1.08 6.73 -13.71
N GLU A 49 0.09 5.95 -14.05
CA GLU A 49 -1.29 6.24 -13.64
C GLU A 49 -1.48 6.14 -12.12
N VAL A 50 -0.75 5.22 -11.47
CA VAL A 50 -0.82 4.98 -10.04
C VAL A 50 0.54 4.61 -9.46
N MET A 51 0.87 5.17 -8.30
CA MET A 51 2.01 4.77 -7.49
C MET A 51 1.51 3.92 -6.30
N VAL A 52 1.85 2.64 -6.34
CA VAL A 52 1.52 1.67 -5.28
C VAL A 52 2.65 1.65 -4.27
N CYS A 53 2.45 2.26 -3.12
CA CYS A 53 3.46 2.36 -2.07
C CYS A 53 3.40 1.16 -1.12
N ALA A 54 4.58 0.69 -0.69
CA ALA A 54 4.67 -0.48 0.19
C ALA A 54 4.06 -0.24 1.59
N ASN A 55 3.99 1.03 2.02
CA ASN A 55 3.27 1.46 3.23
C ASN A 55 2.79 2.91 3.11
N ASP A 56 2.02 3.37 4.09
CA ASP A 56 1.47 4.72 4.15
C ASP A 56 2.55 5.79 4.30
N GLN A 57 3.61 5.52 5.06
CA GLN A 57 4.68 6.51 5.27
C GLN A 57 5.40 6.84 3.96
N MET A 58 5.71 5.84 3.14
CA MET A 58 6.28 6.08 1.81
C MET A 58 5.30 6.84 0.91
N ALA A 59 4.00 6.53 0.98
CA ALA A 59 2.98 7.26 0.24
C ALA A 59 2.93 8.75 0.65
N TYR A 60 3.05 9.06 1.94
CA TYR A 60 3.09 10.45 2.42
C TYR A 60 4.25 11.24 1.84
N GLY A 61 5.44 10.63 1.85
CA GLY A 61 6.63 11.25 1.26
C GLY A 61 6.49 11.50 -0.22
N ALA A 62 6.05 10.52 -0.98
CA ALA A 62 5.86 10.60 -2.42
C ALA A 62 4.77 11.62 -2.79
N MET A 63 3.61 11.61 -2.11
CA MET A 63 2.54 12.60 -2.31
C MET A 63 2.99 14.02 -1.97
N GLY A 64 3.81 14.19 -0.93
CA GLY A 64 4.36 15.49 -0.56
C GLY A 64 5.23 16.08 -1.67
N VAL A 65 6.12 15.28 -2.26
CA VAL A 65 6.95 15.69 -3.40
C VAL A 65 6.09 15.94 -4.64
N ALA A 66 5.16 15.06 -4.98
CA ALA A 66 4.26 15.26 -6.13
C ALA A 66 3.56 16.62 -6.04
N ARG A 67 2.95 16.94 -4.89
CA ARG A 67 2.27 18.22 -4.66
C ARG A 67 3.20 19.43 -4.76
N SER A 68 4.42 19.35 -4.22
CA SER A 68 5.38 20.45 -4.30
C SER A 68 5.83 20.75 -5.74
N HIS A 69 5.66 19.79 -6.66
CA HIS A 69 5.93 19.92 -8.08
C HIS A 69 4.67 20.17 -8.92
N GLY A 70 3.54 20.52 -8.29
CA GLY A 70 2.30 20.85 -8.98
C GLY A 70 1.53 19.67 -9.54
N ILE A 71 1.91 18.44 -9.19
CA ILE A 71 1.20 17.21 -9.60
C ILE A 71 -0.05 17.06 -8.75
N ARG A 72 -1.20 17.02 -9.38
CA ARG A 72 -2.49 16.88 -8.71
C ARG A 72 -2.76 15.41 -8.39
N VAL A 73 -3.23 15.16 -7.18
CA VAL A 73 -3.65 13.83 -6.72
C VAL A 73 -5.14 13.90 -6.45
N PRO A 74 -5.95 13.06 -7.07
CA PRO A 74 -5.63 11.88 -7.91
C PRO A 74 -5.57 12.15 -9.43
N GLU A 75 -5.77 13.40 -9.91
CA GLU A 75 -6.04 13.70 -11.31
C GLU A 75 -4.86 13.35 -12.23
N ASP A 76 -3.65 13.73 -11.83
CA ASP A 76 -2.43 13.52 -12.64
C ASP A 76 -1.68 12.24 -12.19
N LEU A 77 -1.76 11.87 -10.91
CA LEU A 77 -1.12 10.69 -10.34
C LEU A 77 -1.92 10.18 -9.14
N LYS A 78 -2.29 8.91 -9.17
CA LYS A 78 -2.99 8.24 -8.08
C LYS A 78 -2.00 7.60 -7.10
N PHE A 79 -2.42 7.48 -5.83
CA PHE A 79 -1.59 6.85 -4.79
C PHE A 79 -2.38 5.82 -3.98
N THR A 80 -1.69 4.74 -3.61
CA THR A 80 -2.18 3.79 -2.61
C THR A 80 -1.08 3.46 -1.61
N GLY A 81 -1.48 3.17 -0.37
CA GLY A 81 -0.58 2.79 0.71
C GLY A 81 -0.95 1.42 1.31
N PHE A 82 -0.40 1.16 2.48
CA PHE A 82 -0.67 0.00 3.31
C PHE A 82 -0.39 0.37 4.76
N ASP A 83 -1.22 -0.05 5.71
CA ASP A 83 -1.22 0.01 7.17
C ASP A 83 -2.45 0.73 7.74
N ASP A 84 -3.03 1.71 7.03
CA ASP A 84 -4.12 2.58 7.48
C ASP A 84 -3.80 3.30 8.79
N THR A 85 -2.67 3.99 8.80
CA THR A 85 -2.30 4.80 9.96
C THR A 85 -3.26 5.99 10.13
N PRO A 86 -3.40 6.56 11.34
CA PRO A 86 -4.31 7.69 11.57
C PRO A 86 -4.08 8.89 10.65
N ILE A 87 -2.84 9.08 10.16
CA ILE A 87 -2.51 10.17 9.23
C ILE A 87 -3.14 9.96 7.86
N SER A 88 -3.37 8.72 7.42
CA SER A 88 -3.90 8.41 6.08
C SER A 88 -5.22 9.12 5.77
N GLN A 89 -6.10 9.25 6.77
CA GLN A 89 -7.38 9.95 6.62
C GLN A 89 -7.27 11.48 6.71
N LEU A 90 -6.15 11.99 7.24
CA LEU A 90 -5.89 13.43 7.41
C LEU A 90 -5.09 14.01 6.24
N MET A 91 -4.60 13.16 5.33
CA MET A 91 -3.93 13.62 4.11
C MET A 91 -4.90 14.41 3.21
N SER A 92 -4.36 15.20 2.32
CA SER A 92 -5.13 15.92 1.30
C SER A 92 -4.56 15.63 -0.09
N PRO A 93 -5.24 14.78 -0.90
CA PRO A 93 -6.45 14.02 -0.55
C PRO A 93 -6.17 12.87 0.45
N PRO A 94 -7.22 12.36 1.16
CA PRO A 94 -7.09 11.19 2.02
C PRO A 94 -6.58 9.97 1.28
N LEU A 95 -5.64 9.23 1.91
CA LEU A 95 -4.92 8.12 1.28
C LEU A 95 -5.75 6.83 1.28
N THR A 96 -5.95 6.25 0.09
CA THR A 96 -6.42 4.88 -0.10
C THR A 96 -5.36 3.90 0.38
N THR A 97 -5.73 2.94 1.19
CA THR A 97 -4.77 2.05 1.85
C THR A 97 -5.39 0.69 2.21
N VAL A 98 -4.61 -0.17 2.84
CA VAL A 98 -5.04 -1.47 3.36
C VAL A 98 -4.89 -1.47 4.87
N ARG A 99 -6.00 -1.67 5.59
CA ARG A 99 -6.02 -1.75 7.06
C ARG A 99 -5.62 -3.14 7.54
N GLN A 100 -4.71 -3.19 8.50
CA GLN A 100 -4.39 -4.38 9.28
C GLN A 100 -5.08 -4.32 10.64
N ASP A 101 -5.57 -5.46 11.14
CA ASP A 101 -6.01 -5.58 12.55
C ASP A 101 -4.77 -5.70 13.46
N THR A 102 -4.10 -4.58 13.72
CA THR A 102 -2.89 -4.54 14.56
C THR A 102 -3.16 -4.97 16.00
N PHE A 103 -4.36 -4.68 16.54
CA PHE A 103 -4.75 -5.13 17.87
C PHE A 103 -4.93 -6.66 17.90
N GLY A 104 -5.66 -7.22 16.95
CA GLY A 104 -5.84 -8.68 16.82
C GLY A 104 -4.52 -9.41 16.60
N MET A 105 -3.62 -8.82 15.78
CA MET A 105 -2.27 -9.36 15.58
C MET A 105 -1.47 -9.40 16.89
N GLY A 106 -1.48 -8.34 17.67
CA GLY A 106 -0.80 -8.27 18.96
C GLY A 106 -1.36 -9.32 19.95
N ARG A 107 -2.69 -9.40 20.05
CA ARG A 107 -3.35 -10.40 20.90
C ARG A 107 -3.00 -11.83 20.51
N GLU A 108 -3.03 -12.15 19.21
CA GLU A 108 -2.72 -13.49 18.72
C GLU A 108 -1.23 -13.83 18.90
N ALA A 109 -0.34 -12.85 18.72
CA ALA A 109 1.09 -13.05 18.98
C ALA A 109 1.37 -13.44 20.44
N VAL A 110 0.74 -12.75 21.40
CA VAL A 110 0.86 -13.11 22.83
C VAL A 110 0.30 -14.50 23.10
N ARG A 111 -0.87 -14.83 22.53
CA ARG A 111 -1.47 -16.16 22.68
C ARG A 111 -0.56 -17.26 22.16
N LEU A 112 0.04 -17.09 20.98
CA LEU A 112 0.98 -18.03 20.39
C LEU A 112 2.27 -18.15 21.21
N LEU A 113 2.76 -17.06 21.77
CA LEU A 113 3.94 -17.08 22.63
C LEU A 113 3.71 -17.89 23.91
N VAL A 114 2.60 -17.64 24.60
CA VAL A 114 2.23 -18.38 25.82
C VAL A 114 2.05 -19.88 25.52
N ASP A 115 1.39 -20.22 24.42
CA ASP A 115 1.22 -21.60 23.98
C ASP A 115 2.58 -22.28 23.69
N ALA A 116 3.49 -21.57 23.01
CA ALA A 116 4.84 -22.08 22.72
C ALA A 116 5.68 -22.28 23.99
N MET A 117 5.54 -21.41 24.98
CA MET A 117 6.23 -21.56 26.28
C MET A 117 5.70 -22.78 27.06
N ALA A 118 4.39 -23.01 27.04
CA ALA A 118 3.77 -24.18 27.69
C ALA A 118 4.05 -25.50 26.96
N ASN A 119 4.25 -25.44 25.63
CA ASN A 119 4.42 -26.61 24.78
C ASN A 119 5.64 -26.47 23.83
N PRO A 120 6.89 -26.49 24.35
CA PRO A 120 8.09 -26.21 23.57
C PRO A 120 8.32 -27.13 22.35
N GLN A 121 7.79 -28.34 22.39
CA GLN A 121 7.93 -29.35 21.34
C GLN A 121 6.85 -29.24 20.25
N ARG A 122 5.89 -28.35 20.42
CA ARG A 122 4.83 -28.16 19.42
C ARG A 122 5.36 -27.55 18.14
N ALA A 123 4.86 -28.01 16.99
CA ALA A 123 5.19 -27.42 15.70
C ALA A 123 4.81 -25.91 15.65
N LYS A 124 5.67 -25.10 15.04
CA LYS A 124 5.41 -23.66 14.83
C LYS A 124 4.12 -23.47 14.05
N LYS A 125 3.24 -22.61 14.53
CA LYS A 125 1.97 -22.28 13.88
C LYS A 125 2.08 -20.93 13.19
N LEU A 126 1.72 -20.90 11.91
CA LEU A 126 1.50 -19.66 11.16
C LEU A 126 0.01 -19.31 11.24
N VAL A 127 -0.30 -18.09 11.64
CA VAL A 127 -1.67 -17.56 11.67
C VAL A 127 -1.71 -16.30 10.82
N ALA A 128 -2.44 -16.37 9.69
CA ALA A 128 -2.73 -15.22 8.88
C ALA A 128 -3.88 -14.41 9.50
N GLN A 129 -3.74 -13.09 9.51
CA GLN A 129 -4.80 -12.17 9.91
C GLN A 129 -5.41 -11.52 8.67
N PRO A 130 -6.74 -11.31 8.65
CA PRO A 130 -7.40 -10.63 7.53
C PRO A 130 -6.95 -9.17 7.44
N THR A 131 -6.94 -8.65 6.22
CA THR A 131 -6.75 -7.23 5.93
C THR A 131 -7.98 -6.68 5.24
N HIS A 132 -8.18 -5.35 5.31
CA HIS A 132 -9.32 -4.68 4.72
C HIS A 132 -8.85 -3.57 3.80
N PHE A 133 -9.32 -3.56 2.55
CA PHE A 133 -9.10 -2.44 1.64
C PHE A 133 -9.93 -1.23 2.10
N VAL A 134 -9.30 -0.07 2.20
CA VAL A 134 -9.91 1.19 2.63
C VAL A 134 -9.80 2.20 1.51
N PRO A 135 -10.78 2.25 0.58
CA PRO A 135 -10.79 3.23 -0.49
C PRO A 135 -10.99 4.63 0.07
N ARG A 136 -10.21 5.59 -0.44
CA ARG A 136 -10.31 7.02 -0.18
C ARG A 136 -10.07 7.78 -1.48
N GLU A 137 -9.80 9.08 -1.39
CA GLU A 137 -9.76 9.94 -2.59
C GLU A 137 -8.47 9.79 -3.43
N SER A 138 -7.34 9.42 -2.82
CA SER A 138 -6.03 9.38 -3.50
C SER A 138 -5.92 8.38 -4.66
N CYS A 139 -6.84 7.42 -4.77
CA CYS A 139 -6.92 6.50 -5.91
C CYS A 139 -7.86 7.00 -7.03
N GLY A 140 -8.46 8.18 -6.88
CA GLY A 140 -9.52 8.64 -7.76
C GLY A 140 -10.85 7.89 -7.59
N CYS A 141 -10.97 7.11 -6.54
CA CYS A 141 -12.16 6.36 -6.19
C CYS A 141 -13.11 7.27 -5.38
N GLY A 142 -13.67 8.30 -6.01
CA GLY A 142 -14.71 9.12 -5.40
C GLY A 142 -15.95 8.30 -5.06
N GLU A 143 -16.72 8.74 -4.08
CA GLU A 143 -17.96 8.07 -3.67
C GLU A 143 -18.84 7.76 -4.89
N GLY A 144 -18.99 6.49 -5.22
CA GLY A 144 -19.97 5.97 -6.18
C GLY A 144 -19.46 5.38 -7.50
N LYS A 145 -18.19 5.51 -7.91
CA LYS A 145 -17.74 4.97 -9.21
C LYS A 145 -16.82 3.74 -9.14
N SER A 146 -16.10 3.53 -8.05
CA SER A 146 -15.06 2.50 -7.98
C SER A 146 -15.45 1.18 -7.30
N MET A 147 -16.53 1.16 -6.52
CA MET A 147 -16.96 -0.06 -5.82
C MET A 147 -17.42 -1.17 -6.78
N ASN A 148 -17.90 -0.83 -7.98
CA ASN A 148 -18.38 -1.84 -8.93
C ASN A 148 -17.22 -2.54 -9.63
N VAL A 149 -16.19 -1.84 -10.06
CA VAL A 149 -15.03 -2.43 -10.77
C VAL A 149 -14.26 -3.38 -9.84
N LEU A 150 -14.04 -3.00 -8.59
CA LEU A 150 -13.34 -3.88 -7.62
C LEU A 150 -14.20 -5.06 -7.15
N ARG A 151 -15.53 -4.92 -7.08
CA ARG A 151 -16.45 -6.05 -6.81
C ARG A 151 -16.45 -7.06 -7.95
N GLU A 152 -16.41 -6.62 -9.19
CA GLU A 152 -16.32 -7.51 -10.36
C GLU A 152 -14.98 -8.24 -10.42
N MET A 153 -13.87 -7.62 -9.96
CA MET A 153 -12.53 -8.23 -9.94
C MET A 153 -12.30 -9.19 -8.77
N VAL A 154 -13.10 -9.14 -7.70
CA VAL A 154 -12.97 -9.99 -6.50
C VAL A 154 -13.99 -11.12 -6.45
N THR A 155 -14.92 -11.19 -7.43
CA THR A 155 -15.96 -12.24 -7.51
C THR A 155 -15.62 -13.35 -8.52
N LEU A 156 -14.32 -13.61 -8.71
CA LEU A 156 -13.81 -14.79 -9.48
C LEU A 156 -13.22 -15.81 -8.52
#